data_f9ee127ec05074551599702cb0e21ed9
#
_entry.id   f9ee127ec05074551599702cb0e21ed9
#
_cell.length_a   1.000
_cell.length_b   1.000
_cell.length_c   1.000
_cell.angle_alpha   90.00
_cell.angle_beta   90.00
_cell.angle_gamma   90.00
#
_symmetry.space_group_name_H-M   'P 1'
#
loop_
_entity.id
_entity.type
_entity.pdbx_description
1 polymer ?
#
loop_
_entity_poly.entity_id
_entity_poly.type
_entity_poly.pdbx_seq_one_letter_code
_entity_poly.pdbx_strand_id
1 'polypeptide(L)'
;MTDPIADMLTRLRNAVSAKLTRVDIPASRLKADIARILQDEGYIQGFKLLDDAGQPAAPVKTLRVFLKYGPHGERIITGIERISRPGRRVYFGRDDVPDVLAGLGTSILTTSRGVMTGREAAKVGVGGEVLCNIW
;
A
#
# COMPACT_ATOMS: atom_id res chain seq x y z
N MET A 1 0.86 0.39 -21.34
CA MET A 1 -0.18 0.16 -20.33
C MET A 1 0.22 0.84 -19.01
N THR A 2 -0.66 1.64 -18.44
CA THR A 2 -0.35 2.35 -17.19
C THR A 2 -0.66 1.48 -15.98
N ASP A 3 0.15 1.63 -14.93
CA ASP A 3 -0.06 0.94 -13.66
C ASP A 3 0.08 1.95 -12.52
N PRO A 4 -1.03 2.62 -12.14
CA PRO A 4 -0.99 3.63 -11.07
C PRO A 4 -0.54 3.06 -9.71
N ILE A 5 -0.82 1.78 -9.45
CA ILE A 5 -0.39 1.14 -8.19
C ILE A 5 1.13 0.95 -8.20
N ALA A 6 1.70 0.47 -9.32
CA ALA A 6 3.15 0.35 -9.45
C ALA A 6 3.84 1.70 -9.31
N ASP A 7 3.26 2.76 -9.86
CA ASP A 7 3.77 4.13 -9.71
C ASP A 7 3.79 4.55 -8.22
N MET A 8 2.70 4.31 -7.50
CA MET A 8 2.63 4.59 -6.06
C MET A 8 3.72 3.85 -5.29
N LEU A 9 3.86 2.54 -5.55
CA LEU A 9 4.85 1.71 -4.85
C LEU A 9 6.28 2.16 -5.16
N THR A 10 6.55 2.55 -6.40
CA THR A 10 7.86 3.07 -6.81
C THR A 10 8.16 4.40 -6.11
N ARG A 11 7.19 5.30 -6.02
CA ARG A 11 7.36 6.57 -5.30
C ARG A 11 7.65 6.34 -3.82
N LEU A 12 6.94 5.41 -3.18
CA LEU A 12 7.21 5.05 -1.78
C LEU A 12 8.60 4.46 -1.61
N ARG A 13 8.98 3.53 -2.49
CA ARG A 13 10.31 2.90 -2.44
C ARG A 13 11.42 3.93 -2.58
N ASN A 14 11.31 4.83 -3.56
CA ASN A 14 12.31 5.86 -3.81
C ASN A 14 12.39 6.86 -2.66
N ALA A 15 11.25 7.25 -2.08
CA ALA A 15 11.20 8.17 -0.95
C ALA A 15 11.85 7.57 0.29
N VAL A 16 11.60 6.29 0.57
CA VAL A 16 12.24 5.58 1.70
C VAL A 16 13.75 5.48 1.47
N SER A 17 14.17 5.15 0.25
CA SER A 17 15.61 5.08 -0.11
C SER A 17 16.32 6.41 0.07
N ALA A 18 15.64 7.51 -0.27
CA ALA A 18 16.17 8.88 -0.10
C ALA A 18 15.98 9.45 1.30
N LYS A 19 15.39 8.68 2.22
CA LYS A 19 15.13 9.11 3.61
C LYS A 19 14.23 10.35 3.68
N LEU A 20 13.28 10.48 2.76
CA LEU A 20 12.32 11.60 2.78
C LEU A 20 11.31 11.42 3.91
N THR A 21 10.79 12.53 4.44
CA THR A 21 9.77 12.49 5.48
C THR A 21 8.36 12.30 4.94
N ARG A 22 8.14 12.69 3.69
CA ARG A 22 6.84 12.58 3.03
C ARG A 22 7.01 12.41 1.53
N VAL A 23 5.96 11.91 0.89
CA VAL A 23 5.89 11.78 -0.56
C VAL A 23 4.47 12.07 -1.02
N ASP A 24 4.33 12.80 -2.13
CA ASP A 24 3.06 13.13 -2.73
C ASP A 24 2.80 12.19 -3.92
N ILE A 25 1.59 11.66 -3.97
CA ILE A 25 1.16 10.67 -4.95
C ILE A 25 -0.18 11.14 -5.53
N PRO A 26 -0.41 11.03 -6.86
CA PRO A 26 -1.74 11.29 -7.40
C PRO A 26 -2.79 10.45 -6.70
N ALA A 27 -3.84 11.08 -6.20
CA ALA A 27 -4.83 10.41 -5.35
C ALA A 27 -5.78 9.53 -6.16
N SER A 28 -6.18 8.42 -5.55
CA SER A 28 -7.32 7.61 -5.97
C SER A 28 -7.87 6.91 -4.74
N ARG A 29 -9.10 6.40 -4.85
CA ARG A 29 -9.72 5.66 -3.74
C ARG A 29 -8.92 4.42 -3.37
N LEU A 30 -8.48 3.67 -4.39
CA LEU A 30 -7.68 2.45 -4.16
C LEU A 30 -6.36 2.77 -3.48
N LYS A 31 -5.67 3.82 -3.91
CA LYS A 31 -4.39 4.22 -3.30
C LYS A 31 -4.58 4.69 -1.85
N ALA A 32 -5.68 5.39 -1.56
CA ALA A 32 -6.02 5.79 -0.19
C ALA A 32 -6.28 4.57 0.69
N ASP A 33 -6.96 3.55 0.16
CA ASP A 33 -7.21 2.30 0.88
C ASP A 33 -5.89 1.57 1.18
N ILE A 34 -4.96 1.54 0.23
CA ILE A 34 -3.63 0.97 0.45
C ILE A 34 -2.88 1.75 1.54
N ALA A 35 -2.92 3.08 1.50
CA ALA A 35 -2.26 3.92 2.50
C ALA A 35 -2.82 3.66 3.90
N ARG A 36 -4.13 3.49 4.02
CA ARG A 36 -4.77 3.16 5.30
C ARG A 36 -4.24 1.84 5.87
N ILE A 37 -4.10 0.82 5.02
CA ILE A 37 -3.55 -0.47 5.45
C ILE A 37 -2.09 -0.32 5.86
N LEU A 38 -1.29 0.43 5.10
CA LEU A 38 0.12 0.68 5.46
C LEU A 38 0.23 1.37 6.82
N GLN A 39 -0.67 2.30 7.12
CA GLN A 39 -0.72 2.96 8.43
C GLN A 39 -1.13 1.98 9.53
N ASP A 40 -2.19 1.21 9.31
CA ASP A 40 -2.71 0.26 10.29
C ASP A 40 -1.69 -0.83 10.62
N GLU A 41 -0.91 -1.25 9.64
CA GLU A 41 0.14 -2.26 9.81
C GLU A 41 1.47 -1.66 10.31
N GLY A 42 1.54 -0.35 10.50
CA GLY A 42 2.70 0.31 11.08
C GLY A 42 3.85 0.59 10.11
N TYR A 43 3.61 0.54 8.80
CA TYR A 43 4.65 0.81 7.80
C TYR A 43 4.84 2.29 7.52
N ILE A 44 3.80 3.10 7.67
CA ILE A 44 3.86 4.55 7.50
C ILE A 44 3.29 5.24 8.73
N GLN A 45 3.64 6.51 8.91
CA GLN A 45 3.15 7.30 10.02
C GLN A 45 1.70 7.72 9.83
N GLY A 46 1.33 8.08 8.62
CA GLY A 46 -0.02 8.50 8.28
C GLY A 46 -0.11 9.01 6.87
N PHE A 47 -1.27 9.55 6.51
CA PHE A 47 -1.47 10.15 5.20
C PHE A 47 -2.55 11.23 5.28
N LYS A 48 -2.56 12.12 4.28
CA LYS A 48 -3.59 13.14 4.10
C LYS A 48 -4.06 13.16 2.65
N LEU A 49 -5.33 13.47 2.46
CA LEU A 49 -5.92 13.68 1.14
C LEU A 49 -6.09 15.18 0.93
N LEU A 50 -5.48 15.72 -0.12
CA LEU A 50 -5.38 17.15 -0.34
C LEU A 50 -5.96 17.53 -1.71
N ASP A 51 -6.48 18.76 -1.82
CA ASP A 51 -6.93 19.34 -3.08
C ASP A 51 -5.76 19.93 -3.89
N ASP A 52 -6.06 20.61 -5.00
CA ASP A 52 -5.04 21.23 -5.86
C ASP A 52 -4.20 22.31 -5.14
N ALA A 53 -4.76 22.94 -4.12
CA ALA A 53 -4.07 23.99 -3.36
C ALA A 53 -3.31 23.44 -2.16
N GLY A 54 -3.29 22.12 -1.98
CA GLY A 54 -2.62 21.49 -0.84
C GLY A 54 -3.42 21.57 0.45
N GLN A 55 -4.73 21.80 0.37
CA GLN A 55 -5.63 21.87 1.52
C GLN A 55 -6.44 20.59 1.64
N PRO A 56 -6.84 20.18 2.87
CA PRO A 56 -7.65 18.98 3.07
C PRO A 56 -9.11 19.22 2.68
N ALA A 57 -9.36 19.35 1.39
CA ALA A 57 -10.68 19.65 0.85
C ALA A 57 -10.95 18.87 -0.44
N ALA A 58 -12.21 18.76 -0.81
CA ALA A 58 -12.61 18.16 -2.08
C ALA A 58 -12.65 19.23 -3.19
N PRO A 59 -12.34 18.87 -4.46
CA PRO A 59 -11.98 17.52 -4.90
C PRO A 59 -10.54 17.16 -4.52
N VAL A 60 -10.35 15.90 -4.10
CA VAL A 60 -9.04 15.39 -3.70
C VAL A 60 -8.18 15.10 -4.94
N LYS A 61 -6.97 15.63 -4.97
CA LYS A 61 -6.01 15.43 -6.08
C LYS A 61 -4.73 14.74 -5.64
N THR A 62 -4.31 14.94 -4.40
CA THR A 62 -3.03 14.43 -3.90
C THR A 62 -3.23 13.60 -2.65
N LEU A 63 -2.58 12.45 -2.64
CA LEU A 63 -2.39 11.62 -1.46
C LEU A 63 -0.99 11.90 -0.93
N ARG A 64 -0.90 12.52 0.24
CA ARG A 64 0.38 12.80 0.90
C ARG A 64 0.63 11.76 1.96
N VAL A 65 1.69 10.98 1.77
CA VAL A 65 2.08 9.92 2.69
C VAL A 65 3.22 10.39 3.56
N PHE A 66 3.08 10.26 4.87
CA PHE A 66 4.12 10.57 5.84
C PHE A 66 4.86 9.30 6.22
N LEU A 67 6.15 9.25 5.91
CA LEU A 67 6.97 8.05 6.06
C LEU A 67 7.42 7.89 7.51
N LYS A 68 7.77 6.66 7.87
CA LYS A 68 8.14 6.29 9.23
C LYS A 68 9.52 5.64 9.22
N TYR A 69 10.32 6.01 10.21
CA TYR A 69 11.65 5.44 10.40
C TYR A 69 11.83 5.04 11.86
N GLY A 70 12.77 4.16 12.12
CA GLY A 70 13.11 3.77 13.48
C GLY A 70 13.90 4.87 14.23
N PRO A 71 14.15 4.67 15.53
CA PRO A 71 14.82 5.69 16.37
C PRO A 71 16.20 6.09 15.87
N HIS A 72 16.88 5.23 15.14
CA HIS A 72 18.21 5.49 14.58
C HIS A 72 18.19 5.72 13.07
N GLY A 73 17.02 6.04 12.52
CA GLY A 73 16.85 6.28 11.09
C GLY A 73 16.72 5.01 10.25
N GLU A 74 16.61 3.85 10.87
CA GLU A 74 16.47 2.60 10.14
C GLU A 74 15.11 2.53 9.44
N ARG A 75 15.10 1.88 8.27
CA ARG A 75 13.89 1.76 7.46
C ARG A 75 12.88 0.83 8.12
N ILE A 76 11.62 1.26 8.16
CA ILE A 76 10.51 0.40 8.54
C ILE A 76 10.06 -0.42 7.32
N ILE A 77 9.95 0.22 6.15
CA ILE A 77 9.68 -0.51 4.90
C ILE A 77 11.02 -0.99 4.35
N THR A 78 11.20 -2.31 4.33
CA THR A 78 12.42 -2.94 3.81
C THR A 78 12.27 -3.31 2.35
N GLY A 79 11.08 -3.76 1.93
CA GLY A 79 10.81 -4.15 0.57
C GLY A 79 9.36 -3.94 0.18
N ILE A 80 9.15 -3.67 -1.09
CA ILE A 80 7.83 -3.52 -1.71
C ILE A 80 7.85 -4.24 -3.04
N GLU A 81 6.87 -5.11 -3.26
CA GLU A 81 6.77 -5.89 -4.50
C GLU A 81 5.37 -5.79 -5.08
N ARG A 82 5.26 -5.35 -6.33
CA ARG A 82 4.01 -5.38 -7.09
C ARG A 82 3.75 -6.81 -7.55
N ILE A 83 2.62 -7.39 -7.20
CA ILE A 83 2.28 -8.77 -7.54
C ILE A 83 1.38 -8.83 -8.77
N SER A 84 0.15 -8.34 -8.67
CA SER A 84 -0.79 -8.29 -9.79
C SER A 84 -0.50 -7.08 -10.66
N ARG A 85 -0.52 -7.25 -11.98
CA ARG A 85 -0.22 -6.18 -12.95
C ARG A 85 -1.30 -6.13 -14.01
N PRO A 86 -1.50 -4.98 -14.69
CA PRO A 86 -2.53 -4.89 -15.73
C PRO A 86 -2.47 -5.97 -16.79
N GLY A 87 -1.27 -6.39 -17.21
CA GLY A 87 -1.07 -7.45 -18.18
C GLY A 87 -1.03 -8.86 -17.60
N ARG A 88 -1.01 -8.99 -16.29
CA ARG A 88 -0.90 -10.28 -15.61
C ARG A 88 -1.52 -10.20 -14.22
N ARG A 89 -2.83 -10.40 -14.13
CA ARG A 89 -3.55 -10.38 -12.87
C ARG A 89 -3.29 -11.65 -12.08
N VAL A 90 -3.12 -11.51 -10.76
CA VAL A 90 -2.82 -12.62 -9.84
C VAL A 90 -3.92 -12.70 -8.79
N TYR A 91 -4.68 -13.80 -8.79
CA TYR A 91 -5.78 -14.05 -7.86
C TYR A 91 -5.49 -15.28 -7.04
N PHE A 92 -5.91 -15.24 -5.77
CA PHE A 92 -5.85 -16.40 -4.87
C PHE A 92 -7.20 -16.61 -4.22
N GLY A 93 -7.55 -17.87 -4.01
CA GLY A 93 -8.69 -18.25 -3.18
C GLY A 93 -8.40 -17.97 -1.71
N ARG A 94 -9.44 -18.04 -0.89
CA ARG A 94 -9.36 -17.67 0.54
C ARG A 94 -8.29 -18.43 1.33
N ASP A 95 -7.98 -19.67 0.94
CA ASP A 95 -7.03 -20.51 1.65
C ASP A 95 -5.67 -20.57 0.98
N ASP A 96 -5.50 -19.85 -0.14
CA ASP A 96 -4.34 -19.99 -1.02
C ASP A 96 -3.43 -18.77 -1.04
N VAL A 97 -3.77 -17.71 -0.28
CA VAL A 97 -2.94 -16.48 -0.25
C VAL A 97 -1.63 -16.79 0.46
N PRO A 98 -0.47 -16.66 -0.24
CA PRO A 98 0.81 -16.98 0.37
C PRO A 98 1.18 -16.00 1.49
N ASP A 99 1.87 -16.50 2.51
CA ASP A 99 2.50 -15.64 3.51
C ASP A 99 3.69 -14.91 2.90
N VAL A 100 3.92 -13.68 3.36
CA VAL A 100 5.10 -12.90 3.01
C VAL A 100 6.13 -13.07 4.11
N LEU A 101 7.34 -13.53 3.76
CA LEU A 101 8.42 -13.77 4.72
C LEU A 101 7.96 -14.56 5.95
N ALA A 102 7.29 -15.70 5.72
CA ALA A 102 6.77 -16.58 6.78
C ALA A 102 5.86 -15.83 7.77
N GLY A 103 5.06 -14.89 7.28
CA GLY A 103 4.12 -14.13 8.10
C GLY A 103 4.68 -12.85 8.69
N LEU A 104 5.95 -12.52 8.48
CA LEU A 104 6.55 -11.27 8.95
C LEU A 104 6.21 -10.08 8.08
N GLY A 105 5.89 -10.31 6.81
CA GLY A 105 5.44 -9.27 5.89
C GLY A 105 3.92 -9.26 5.74
N THR A 106 3.44 -8.39 4.85
CA THR A 106 2.02 -8.17 4.62
C THR A 106 1.71 -8.20 3.13
N SER A 107 0.70 -8.99 2.74
CA SER A 107 0.10 -8.89 1.42
C SER A 107 -1.12 -7.98 1.49
N ILE A 108 -1.36 -7.19 0.43
CA ILE A 108 -2.52 -6.33 0.31
C ILE A 108 -3.34 -6.82 -0.87
N LEU A 109 -4.62 -7.13 -0.61
CA LEU A 109 -5.54 -7.67 -1.59
C LEU A 109 -6.72 -6.74 -1.80
N THR A 110 -7.27 -6.78 -3.02
CA THR A 110 -8.63 -6.28 -3.25
C THR A 110 -9.57 -7.47 -3.33
N THR A 111 -10.63 -7.45 -2.53
CA THR A 111 -11.59 -8.53 -2.39
C THR A 111 -13.00 -8.03 -2.62
N SER A 112 -13.97 -8.93 -2.66
CA SER A 112 -15.39 -8.55 -2.74
C SER A 112 -15.86 -7.71 -1.53
N ARG A 113 -15.10 -7.73 -0.44
CA ARG A 113 -15.39 -6.97 0.78
C ARG A 113 -14.46 -5.78 0.98
N GLY A 114 -13.74 -5.38 -0.06
CA GLY A 114 -12.85 -4.23 -0.03
C GLY A 114 -11.38 -4.59 -0.02
N VAL A 115 -10.55 -3.58 0.15
CA VAL A 115 -9.10 -3.73 0.22
C VAL A 115 -8.71 -4.12 1.64
N MET A 116 -7.93 -5.19 1.78
CA MET A 116 -7.53 -5.72 3.09
C MET A 116 -6.22 -6.47 3.00
N THR A 117 -5.67 -6.82 4.16
CA THR A 117 -4.49 -7.69 4.23
C THR A 117 -4.87 -9.13 3.97
N GLY A 118 -3.87 -9.96 3.60
CA GLY A 118 -4.09 -11.39 3.44
C GLY A 118 -4.56 -12.05 4.73
N ARG A 119 -4.06 -11.58 5.89
CA ARG A 119 -4.49 -12.11 7.18
C ARG A 119 -5.97 -11.82 7.45
N GLU A 120 -6.42 -10.60 7.15
CA GLU A 120 -7.85 -10.25 7.29
C GLU A 120 -8.71 -11.04 6.32
N ALA A 121 -8.27 -11.19 5.07
CA ALA A 121 -8.99 -11.96 4.07
C ALA A 121 -9.20 -13.41 4.53
N ALA A 122 -8.17 -14.01 5.12
CA ALA A 122 -8.26 -15.36 5.67
C ALA A 122 -9.29 -15.44 6.81
N LYS A 123 -9.30 -14.45 7.72
CA LYS A 123 -10.25 -14.41 8.83
C LYS A 123 -11.68 -14.25 8.35
N VAL A 124 -11.90 -13.42 7.36
CA VAL A 124 -13.23 -13.17 6.77
C VAL A 124 -13.66 -14.32 5.87
N GLY A 125 -12.71 -15.12 5.38
CA GLY A 125 -12.97 -16.26 4.51
C GLY A 125 -13.17 -15.87 3.06
N VAL A 126 -12.41 -14.88 2.56
CA VAL A 126 -12.46 -14.42 1.16
C VAL A 126 -11.09 -14.49 0.52
N GLY A 127 -11.08 -14.68 -0.79
CA GLY A 127 -9.89 -14.49 -1.61
C GLY A 127 -9.98 -13.22 -2.41
N GLY A 128 -9.02 -12.98 -3.28
CA GLY A 128 -9.03 -11.80 -4.13
C GLY A 128 -7.78 -11.65 -4.95
N GLU A 129 -7.65 -10.47 -5.52
CA GLU A 129 -6.48 -10.07 -6.30
C GLU A 129 -5.41 -9.54 -5.36
N VAL A 130 -4.22 -10.15 -5.40
CA VAL A 130 -3.07 -9.68 -4.59
C VAL A 130 -2.40 -8.54 -5.32
N LEU A 131 -2.50 -7.34 -4.77
CA LEU A 131 -1.96 -6.13 -5.37
C LEU A 131 -0.44 -6.03 -5.16
N CYS A 132 0.00 -6.21 -3.94
CA CYS A 132 1.41 -6.07 -3.57
C CYS A 132 1.75 -6.78 -2.28
N ASN A 133 3.04 -6.98 -2.06
CA ASN A 133 3.61 -7.44 -0.80
C ASN A 133 4.52 -6.36 -0.24
N ILE A 134 4.49 -6.20 1.08
CA ILE A 134 5.30 -5.22 1.80
C ILE A 134 5.94 -5.92 2.99
N TRP A 135 7.20 -5.59 3.26
CA TRP A 135 7.91 -6.11 4.43
C TRP A 135 8.99 -5.15 4.93
#